data_cd04ff7295b9a3d265984d67b00a6eaf
#
_entry.id   cd04ff7295b9a3d265984d67b00a6eaf
#
_cell.length_a   1.000
_cell.length_b   1.000
_cell.length_c   1.000
_cell.angle_alpha   90.00
_cell.angle_beta   90.00
_cell.angle_gamma   90.00
#
_symmetry.space_group_name_H-M   'P 1'
#
loop_
_entity.id
_entity.type
_entity.pdbx_description
1 polymer ?
#
loop_
_entity_poly.entity_id
_entity_poly.type
_entity_poly.pdbx_seq_one_letter_code
_entity_poly.pdbx_strand_id
1 'polypeptide(L)'
;QQGGVWSVNVPGSDLTALADSGYTVQVSVSDAAGNPGSAGKTITLDTTPPTVSFNVVAGDDVINSVEHGQAQIVSGSATGANVGDKVVITLGSHQYTTTVDASGNWSVGVPAADVTALAAGDYTITAALTDKAGNSNSATHGVAVNLTAPGLTIDTVSGDDVINNTEKTQDLTLSGTASGLAAGAVVTVMLNGKAYSAQVDDNGKWTTTVPASEVGQ
;
A
#
# COMPACT_ATOMS: atom_id res chain seq x y z
N GLN A 1 19.94 -43.64 -41.48
CA GLN A 1 19.54 -42.26 -41.82
C GLN A 1 19.84 -41.37 -40.65
N GLN A 2 20.73 -40.40 -40.81
CA GLN A 2 20.98 -39.34 -39.81
C GLN A 2 19.77 -38.43 -39.81
N GLY A 3 19.24 -38.08 -38.58
CA GLY A 3 18.13 -37.16 -38.39
C GLY A 3 18.41 -35.82 -39.05
N GLY A 4 17.63 -35.44 -40.05
CA GLY A 4 17.73 -34.14 -40.69
C GLY A 4 17.15 -33.07 -39.78
N VAL A 5 17.85 -31.95 -39.64
CA VAL A 5 17.32 -30.72 -38.97
C VAL A 5 16.52 -29.94 -40.03
N TRP A 6 15.34 -29.51 -39.68
CA TRP A 6 14.50 -28.65 -40.53
C TRP A 6 14.08 -27.39 -39.74
N SER A 7 13.82 -26.30 -40.44
CA SER A 7 13.26 -25.07 -39.89
C SER A 7 12.33 -24.42 -40.92
N VAL A 8 11.29 -23.79 -40.43
CA VAL A 8 10.37 -22.95 -41.20
C VAL A 8 10.24 -21.62 -40.51
N ASN A 9 10.33 -20.54 -41.25
CA ASN A 9 10.09 -19.21 -40.75
C ASN A 9 8.62 -18.83 -40.96
N VAL A 10 7.94 -18.44 -39.87
CA VAL A 10 6.58 -17.89 -39.92
C VAL A 10 6.69 -16.38 -39.93
N PRO A 11 6.19 -15.67 -40.95
CA PRO A 11 6.24 -14.21 -41.00
C PRO A 11 5.51 -13.57 -39.81
N GLY A 12 6.03 -12.47 -39.27
CA GLY A 12 5.39 -11.74 -38.16
C GLY A 12 3.98 -11.25 -38.51
N SER A 13 3.71 -10.96 -39.79
CA SER A 13 2.36 -10.60 -40.29
C SER A 13 1.31 -11.66 -40.01
N ASP A 14 1.71 -12.92 -40.05
CA ASP A 14 0.78 -14.07 -39.84
C ASP A 14 0.50 -14.25 -38.33
N LEU A 15 1.44 -13.83 -37.48
CA LEU A 15 1.27 -13.88 -36.03
C LEU A 15 0.42 -12.71 -35.50
N THR A 16 0.49 -11.52 -36.10
CA THR A 16 -0.27 -10.35 -35.66
C THR A 16 -1.78 -10.48 -35.86
N ALA A 17 -2.22 -11.39 -36.71
CA ALA A 17 -3.63 -11.69 -36.95
C ALA A 17 -4.23 -12.69 -35.96
N LEU A 18 -3.40 -13.30 -35.10
CA LEU A 18 -3.82 -14.30 -34.13
C LEU A 18 -4.28 -13.61 -32.82
N ALA A 19 -5.36 -14.11 -32.24
CA ALA A 19 -5.81 -13.70 -30.89
C ALA A 19 -5.07 -14.50 -29.81
N ASP A 20 -5.05 -13.98 -28.59
CA ASP A 20 -4.51 -14.71 -27.42
C ASP A 20 -5.25 -16.03 -27.25
N SER A 21 -4.53 -17.13 -27.42
CA SER A 21 -5.07 -18.51 -27.37
C SER A 21 -3.96 -19.56 -27.44
N GLY A 22 -4.35 -20.82 -27.25
CA GLY A 22 -3.50 -21.98 -27.54
C GLY A 22 -3.61 -22.39 -29.01
N TYR A 23 -2.47 -22.54 -29.68
CA TYR A 23 -2.37 -22.98 -31.09
C TYR A 23 -1.59 -24.28 -31.19
N THR A 24 -2.02 -25.19 -32.07
CA THR A 24 -1.28 -26.41 -32.34
C THR A 24 -0.50 -26.26 -33.64
N VAL A 25 0.82 -26.28 -33.53
CA VAL A 25 1.71 -26.40 -34.68
C VAL A 25 1.79 -27.89 -35.07
N GLN A 26 1.43 -28.22 -36.29
CA GLN A 26 1.53 -29.58 -36.81
C GLN A 26 2.57 -29.67 -37.92
N VAL A 27 3.33 -30.74 -37.92
CA VAL A 27 4.27 -31.06 -38.98
C VAL A 27 3.95 -32.45 -39.53
N SER A 28 4.08 -32.58 -40.80
CA SER A 28 3.91 -33.89 -41.47
C SER A 28 4.99 -34.11 -42.51
N VAL A 29 5.36 -35.35 -42.71
CA VAL A 29 6.33 -35.79 -43.73
C VAL A 29 5.90 -37.16 -44.24
N SER A 30 6.23 -37.46 -45.50
CA SER A 30 6.12 -38.82 -46.03
C SER A 30 7.51 -39.30 -46.49
N ASP A 31 7.79 -40.58 -46.28
CA ASP A 31 9.00 -41.20 -46.85
C ASP A 31 8.85 -41.43 -48.36
N ALA A 32 9.92 -41.93 -49.00
CA ALA A 32 9.92 -42.20 -50.40
C ALA A 32 8.95 -43.34 -50.84
N ALA A 33 8.50 -44.15 -49.88
CA ALA A 33 7.51 -45.21 -50.08
C ALA A 33 6.06 -44.73 -49.91
N GLY A 34 5.87 -43.45 -49.49
CA GLY A 34 4.56 -42.82 -49.21
C GLY A 34 4.05 -43.01 -47.77
N ASN A 35 4.83 -43.58 -46.86
CA ASN A 35 4.40 -43.73 -45.45
C ASN A 35 4.41 -42.39 -44.75
N PRO A 36 3.28 -41.97 -44.12
CA PRO A 36 3.19 -40.67 -43.45
C PRO A 36 3.79 -40.72 -42.03
N GLY A 37 4.41 -39.61 -41.63
CA GLY A 37 4.78 -39.33 -40.27
C GLY A 37 4.28 -37.93 -39.88
N SER A 38 3.82 -37.73 -38.64
CA SER A 38 3.37 -36.43 -38.15
C SER A 38 3.72 -36.21 -36.70
N ALA A 39 3.88 -34.94 -36.31
CA ALA A 39 4.03 -34.52 -34.94
C ALA A 39 3.32 -33.17 -34.72
N GLY A 40 2.87 -32.95 -33.50
CA GLY A 40 2.21 -31.69 -33.11
C GLY A 40 2.79 -31.13 -31.81
N LYS A 41 2.80 -29.81 -31.68
CA LYS A 41 3.18 -29.10 -30.45
C LYS A 41 2.22 -27.93 -30.23
N THR A 42 1.67 -27.85 -29.01
CA THR A 42 0.88 -26.69 -28.62
C THR A 42 1.82 -25.57 -28.18
N ILE A 43 1.55 -24.36 -28.66
CA ILE A 43 2.13 -23.08 -28.23
C ILE A 43 1.02 -22.18 -27.72
N THR A 44 1.30 -21.29 -26.80
CA THR A 44 0.36 -20.27 -26.33
C THR A 44 0.79 -18.93 -26.87
N LEU A 45 -0.12 -18.17 -27.45
CA LEU A 45 0.02 -16.75 -27.70
C LEU A 45 -0.69 -16.02 -26.58
N ASP A 46 0.05 -15.16 -25.89
CA ASP A 46 -0.42 -14.29 -24.84
C ASP A 46 0.27 -12.94 -25.03
N THR A 47 -0.49 -11.93 -25.40
CA THR A 47 -0.01 -10.56 -25.65
C THR A 47 -0.64 -9.55 -24.70
N THR A 48 -1.45 -10.03 -23.74
CA THR A 48 -2.21 -9.18 -22.83
C THR A 48 -1.41 -8.94 -21.54
N PRO A 49 -0.96 -7.68 -21.27
CA PRO A 49 -0.30 -7.38 -20.02
C PRO A 49 -1.22 -7.59 -18.82
N PRO A 50 -0.72 -8.11 -17.69
CA PRO A 50 -1.47 -8.19 -16.46
C PRO A 50 -1.73 -6.79 -15.89
N THR A 51 -2.67 -6.64 -14.96
CA THR A 51 -2.86 -5.43 -14.18
C THR A 51 -2.41 -5.62 -12.74
N VAL A 52 -1.91 -4.56 -12.11
CA VAL A 52 -1.47 -4.56 -10.72
C VAL A 52 -2.09 -3.36 -9.99
N SER A 53 -2.50 -3.55 -8.74
CA SER A 53 -3.07 -2.51 -7.88
C SER A 53 -2.48 -2.61 -6.48
N PHE A 54 -2.64 -1.54 -5.69
CA PHE A 54 -2.18 -1.45 -4.31
C PHE A 54 -3.36 -1.46 -3.34
N ASN A 55 -3.11 -1.97 -2.15
CA ASN A 55 -3.89 -1.71 -0.95
C ASN A 55 -3.28 -0.51 -0.21
N VAL A 56 -4.05 0.04 0.73
CA VAL A 56 -3.61 1.08 1.66
C VAL A 56 -2.38 0.59 2.45
N VAL A 57 -1.37 1.44 2.58
CA VAL A 57 -0.14 1.20 3.36
C VAL A 57 -0.29 1.83 4.73
N ALA A 58 0.24 1.22 5.78
CA ALA A 58 0.20 1.70 7.17
C ALA A 58 -1.22 2.00 7.71
N GLY A 59 -2.28 1.62 6.98
CA GLY A 59 -3.67 1.83 7.37
C GLY A 59 -4.33 3.09 6.80
N ASP A 60 -3.56 4.11 6.43
CA ASP A 60 -4.06 5.40 5.93
C ASP A 60 -3.15 6.07 4.89
N ASP A 61 -2.16 5.34 4.36
CA ASP A 61 -1.12 5.84 3.44
C ASP A 61 -0.20 6.90 4.05
N VAL A 62 -0.16 7.01 5.38
CA VAL A 62 0.74 7.90 6.11
C VAL A 62 1.54 7.11 7.13
N ILE A 63 2.85 7.07 6.97
CA ILE A 63 3.76 6.48 7.96
C ILE A 63 4.06 7.53 9.03
N ASN A 64 3.48 7.36 10.20
CA ASN A 64 3.69 8.25 11.35
C ASN A 64 4.98 7.89 12.13
N SER A 65 5.30 8.66 13.18
CA SER A 65 6.53 8.49 13.96
C SER A 65 6.64 7.12 14.68
N VAL A 66 5.53 6.46 14.98
CA VAL A 66 5.52 5.11 15.60
C VAL A 66 5.75 4.05 14.54
N GLU A 67 5.05 4.14 13.42
CA GLU A 67 5.15 3.19 12.29
C GLU A 67 6.49 3.30 11.57
N HIS A 68 7.12 4.49 11.58
CA HIS A 68 8.44 4.74 11.00
C HIS A 68 9.56 3.88 11.63
N GLY A 69 9.39 3.46 12.88
CA GLY A 69 10.29 2.54 13.56
C GLY A 69 9.98 1.05 13.33
N GLN A 70 8.98 0.72 12.51
CA GLN A 70 8.49 -0.64 12.33
C GLN A 70 8.58 -1.07 10.86
N ALA A 71 8.64 -2.39 10.64
CA ALA A 71 8.49 -2.95 9.30
C ALA A 71 7.07 -2.68 8.78
N GLN A 72 6.97 -2.29 7.51
CA GLN A 72 5.70 -2.06 6.84
C GLN A 72 5.41 -3.16 5.84
N ILE A 73 4.13 -3.41 5.59
CA ILE A 73 3.68 -4.34 4.56
C ILE A 73 3.12 -3.51 3.40
N VAL A 74 3.66 -3.73 2.21
CA VAL A 74 3.11 -3.21 0.96
C VAL A 74 2.45 -4.38 0.25
N SER A 75 1.19 -4.24 -0.12
CA SER A 75 0.41 -5.31 -0.73
C SER A 75 -0.57 -4.79 -1.78
N GLY A 76 -1.16 -5.72 -2.52
CA GLY A 76 -2.14 -5.39 -3.52
C GLY A 76 -2.68 -6.62 -4.24
N SER A 77 -3.34 -6.40 -5.37
CA SER A 77 -3.87 -7.46 -6.22
C SER A 77 -3.36 -7.37 -7.65
N ALA A 78 -3.45 -8.48 -8.36
CA ALA A 78 -3.09 -8.61 -9.76
C ALA A 78 -4.22 -9.33 -10.51
N THR A 79 -4.55 -8.85 -11.72
CA THR A 79 -5.52 -9.51 -12.60
C THR A 79 -4.84 -9.86 -13.93
N GLY A 80 -5.20 -10.99 -14.53
CA GLY A 80 -4.55 -11.48 -15.73
C GLY A 80 -3.15 -12.07 -15.49
N ALA A 81 -2.72 -12.16 -14.22
CA ALA A 81 -1.46 -12.77 -13.81
C ALA A 81 -1.67 -14.22 -13.37
N ASN A 82 -0.62 -15.01 -13.43
CA ASN A 82 -0.59 -16.38 -12.94
C ASN A 82 0.07 -16.46 -11.54
N VAL A 83 -0.25 -17.52 -10.81
CA VAL A 83 0.44 -17.82 -9.56
C VAL A 83 1.94 -17.95 -9.83
N GLY A 84 2.74 -17.22 -9.06
CA GLY A 84 4.19 -17.18 -9.18
C GLY A 84 4.73 -16.10 -10.13
N ASP A 85 3.89 -15.33 -10.83
CA ASP A 85 4.34 -14.19 -11.62
C ASP A 85 4.98 -13.14 -10.70
N LYS A 86 6.08 -12.57 -11.22
CA LYS A 86 6.98 -11.73 -10.40
C LYS A 86 6.47 -10.30 -10.27
N VAL A 87 6.35 -9.82 -9.03
CA VAL A 87 6.08 -8.42 -8.70
C VAL A 87 7.34 -7.79 -8.11
N VAL A 88 7.78 -6.67 -8.68
CA VAL A 88 8.90 -5.86 -8.18
C VAL A 88 8.36 -4.55 -7.64
N ILE A 89 8.58 -4.30 -6.35
CA ILE A 89 8.18 -3.09 -5.66
C ILE A 89 9.41 -2.18 -5.52
N THR A 90 9.25 -0.91 -5.90
CA THR A 90 10.29 0.12 -5.71
C THR A 90 9.77 1.20 -4.78
N LEU A 91 10.51 1.47 -3.69
CA LEU A 91 10.28 2.55 -2.75
C LEU A 91 11.61 3.30 -2.52
N GLY A 92 11.66 4.56 -2.92
CA GLY A 92 12.91 5.31 -2.91
C GLY A 92 14.00 4.64 -3.76
N SER A 93 15.13 4.32 -3.15
CA SER A 93 16.24 3.61 -3.80
C SER A 93 16.19 2.08 -3.62
N HIS A 94 15.23 1.56 -2.87
CA HIS A 94 15.14 0.15 -2.53
C HIS A 94 14.16 -0.60 -3.45
N GLN A 95 14.50 -1.85 -3.74
CA GLN A 95 13.64 -2.76 -4.48
C GLN A 95 13.37 -4.03 -3.67
N TYR A 96 12.11 -4.45 -3.66
CA TYR A 96 11.63 -5.66 -3.02
C TYR A 96 10.95 -6.52 -4.07
N THR A 97 11.05 -7.83 -3.93
CA THR A 97 10.46 -8.77 -4.90
C THR A 97 9.54 -9.73 -4.17
N THR A 98 8.38 -9.96 -4.77
CA THR A 98 7.41 -10.96 -4.34
C THR A 98 6.79 -11.63 -5.57
N THR A 99 5.80 -12.49 -5.35
CA THR A 99 5.07 -13.17 -6.43
C THR A 99 3.57 -13.11 -6.15
N VAL A 100 2.79 -13.26 -7.22
CA VAL A 100 1.33 -13.37 -7.16
C VAL A 100 0.97 -14.72 -6.54
N ASP A 101 0.05 -14.72 -5.57
CA ASP A 101 -0.47 -15.92 -4.91
C ASP A 101 -1.67 -16.55 -5.64
N ALA A 102 -2.21 -17.64 -5.09
CA ALA A 102 -3.34 -18.38 -5.68
C ALA A 102 -4.67 -17.58 -5.67
N SER A 103 -4.76 -16.51 -4.91
CA SER A 103 -5.93 -15.61 -4.83
C SER A 103 -5.78 -14.38 -5.72
N GLY A 104 -4.67 -14.26 -6.46
CA GLY A 104 -4.36 -13.09 -7.28
C GLY A 104 -3.83 -11.91 -6.45
N ASN A 105 -3.39 -12.14 -5.22
CA ASN A 105 -2.82 -11.10 -4.36
C ASN A 105 -1.29 -11.19 -4.34
N TRP A 106 -0.67 -10.09 -3.95
CA TRP A 106 0.76 -10.02 -3.68
C TRP A 106 1.03 -9.21 -2.41
N SER A 107 2.12 -9.51 -1.73
CA SER A 107 2.52 -8.84 -0.49
C SER A 107 4.03 -8.92 -0.32
N VAL A 108 4.63 -7.85 0.19
CA VAL A 108 6.04 -7.79 0.53
C VAL A 108 6.26 -6.98 1.81
N GLY A 109 7.18 -7.42 2.65
CA GLY A 109 7.62 -6.67 3.82
C GLY A 109 8.73 -5.69 3.45
N VAL A 110 8.57 -4.43 3.86
CA VAL A 110 9.62 -3.41 3.87
C VAL A 110 10.25 -3.45 5.25
N PRO A 111 11.55 -3.78 5.39
CA PRO A 111 12.21 -3.87 6.69
C PRO A 111 12.18 -2.56 7.48
N ALA A 112 12.10 -2.61 8.80
CA ALA A 112 12.10 -1.43 9.67
C ALA A 112 13.30 -0.50 9.40
N ALA A 113 14.48 -1.06 9.08
CA ALA A 113 15.66 -0.27 8.76
C ALA A 113 15.46 0.61 7.53
N ASP A 114 14.78 0.08 6.49
CA ASP A 114 14.52 0.81 5.25
C ASP A 114 13.42 1.86 5.47
N VAL A 115 12.40 1.55 6.29
CA VAL A 115 11.37 2.52 6.68
C VAL A 115 11.97 3.68 7.47
N THR A 116 12.85 3.38 8.45
CA THR A 116 13.53 4.38 9.27
C THR A 116 14.48 5.28 8.46
N ALA A 117 14.97 4.80 7.31
CA ALA A 117 15.82 5.59 6.42
C ALA A 117 15.03 6.61 5.57
N LEU A 118 13.68 6.52 5.52
CA LEU A 118 12.86 7.49 4.81
C LEU A 118 12.79 8.81 5.60
N ALA A 119 13.12 9.91 4.96
CA ALA A 119 12.90 11.23 5.55
C ALA A 119 11.39 11.58 5.54
N ALA A 120 10.99 12.57 6.35
CA ALA A 120 9.62 13.10 6.24
C ALA A 120 9.38 13.69 4.84
N GLY A 121 8.23 13.39 4.24
CA GLY A 121 7.86 13.82 2.89
C GLY A 121 7.01 12.80 2.14
N ASP A 122 6.68 13.12 0.89
CA ASP A 122 5.87 12.27 0.04
C ASP A 122 6.75 11.31 -0.78
N TYR A 123 6.31 10.06 -0.87
CA TYR A 123 6.95 9.00 -1.65
C TYR A 123 5.95 8.40 -2.62
N THR A 124 6.48 7.93 -3.74
CA THR A 124 5.74 7.11 -4.69
C THR A 124 6.29 5.69 -4.65
N ILE A 125 5.44 4.73 -4.35
CA ILE A 125 5.73 3.31 -4.49
C ILE A 125 5.35 2.88 -5.90
N THR A 126 6.21 2.13 -6.57
CA THR A 126 5.91 1.54 -7.88
C THR A 126 5.88 0.02 -7.76
N ALA A 127 4.84 -0.61 -8.29
CA ALA A 127 4.78 -2.06 -8.48
C ALA A 127 4.85 -2.37 -9.96
N ALA A 128 5.84 -3.15 -10.38
CA ALA A 128 5.97 -3.67 -11.73
C ALA A 128 5.69 -5.17 -11.72
N LEU A 129 4.76 -5.60 -12.55
CA LEU A 129 4.35 -7.00 -12.71
C LEU A 129 4.66 -7.47 -14.11
N THR A 130 5.33 -8.60 -14.20
CA THR A 130 5.62 -9.28 -15.47
C THR A 130 5.03 -10.68 -15.42
N ASP A 131 4.21 -11.03 -16.41
CA ASP A 131 3.63 -12.34 -16.53
C ASP A 131 4.63 -13.37 -17.10
N LYS A 132 4.19 -14.62 -17.16
CA LYS A 132 5.02 -15.73 -17.67
C LYS A 132 5.31 -15.63 -19.17
N ALA A 133 4.49 -14.92 -19.94
CA ALA A 133 4.69 -14.69 -21.37
C ALA A 133 5.71 -13.56 -21.65
N GLY A 134 6.00 -12.73 -20.64
CA GLY A 134 6.90 -11.59 -20.71
C GLY A 134 6.18 -10.25 -20.89
N ASN A 135 4.83 -10.22 -20.86
CA ASN A 135 4.09 -8.96 -20.90
C ASN A 135 4.18 -8.27 -19.53
N SER A 136 4.40 -6.97 -19.52
CA SER A 136 4.63 -6.21 -18.28
C SER A 136 3.69 -5.02 -18.16
N ASN A 137 3.32 -4.71 -16.92
CA ASN A 137 2.58 -3.51 -16.57
C ASN A 137 3.06 -3.00 -15.19
N SER A 138 2.74 -1.75 -14.87
CA SER A 138 3.09 -1.15 -13.58
C SER A 138 1.99 -0.23 -13.08
N ALA A 139 1.92 -0.09 -11.75
CA ALA A 139 1.10 0.90 -11.07
C ALA A 139 1.93 1.67 -10.05
N THR A 140 1.44 2.84 -9.67
CA THR A 140 2.04 3.68 -8.64
C THR A 140 1.06 3.95 -7.52
N HIS A 141 1.58 4.14 -6.31
CA HIS A 141 0.82 4.46 -5.10
C HIS A 141 1.57 5.49 -4.26
N GLY A 142 0.85 6.52 -3.79
CA GLY A 142 1.42 7.55 -2.93
C GLY A 142 1.43 7.11 -1.48
N VAL A 143 2.51 7.37 -0.76
CA VAL A 143 2.59 7.23 0.70
C VAL A 143 3.35 8.43 1.27
N ALA A 144 2.86 9.01 2.37
CA ALA A 144 3.53 10.10 3.06
C ALA A 144 4.27 9.58 4.29
N VAL A 145 5.40 10.20 4.63
CA VAL A 145 6.09 10.03 5.92
C VAL A 145 5.93 11.31 6.71
N ASN A 146 5.15 11.27 7.78
CA ASN A 146 4.90 12.42 8.65
C ASN A 146 5.37 12.11 10.09
N LEU A 147 6.51 12.68 10.46
CA LEU A 147 7.15 12.47 11.76
C LEU A 147 6.87 13.62 12.74
N THR A 148 6.08 14.60 12.32
CA THR A 148 5.79 15.79 13.15
C THR A 148 4.73 15.44 14.20
N ALA A 149 5.12 15.48 15.47
CA ALA A 149 4.17 15.34 16.56
C ALA A 149 3.27 16.60 16.63
N PRO A 150 1.97 16.45 16.92
CA PRO A 150 1.11 17.59 17.18
C PRO A 150 1.58 18.35 18.43
N GLY A 151 1.46 19.68 18.39
CA GLY A 151 1.68 20.52 19.56
C GLY A 151 0.38 20.64 20.37
N LEU A 152 0.47 20.55 21.69
CA LEU A 152 -0.65 20.77 22.62
C LEU A 152 -0.26 21.80 23.69
N THR A 153 -1.19 22.70 23.99
CA THR A 153 -1.10 23.58 25.14
C THR A 153 -2.36 23.47 26.01
N ILE A 154 -2.24 23.81 27.26
CA ILE A 154 -3.37 24.06 28.16
C ILE A 154 -3.30 25.50 28.63
N ASP A 155 -4.42 26.19 28.61
CA ASP A 155 -4.53 27.58 29.10
C ASP A 155 -4.56 27.61 30.63
N THR A 156 -4.34 28.79 31.23
CA THR A 156 -4.49 29.02 32.67
C THR A 156 -5.88 28.59 33.13
N VAL A 157 -5.91 27.73 34.13
CA VAL A 157 -7.13 27.18 34.73
C VAL A 157 -7.63 28.11 35.79
N SER A 158 -8.94 28.37 35.87
CA SER A 158 -9.54 29.27 36.86
C SER A 158 -8.95 30.69 36.91
N GLY A 159 -8.16 31.08 35.91
CA GLY A 159 -7.55 32.38 35.82
C GLY A 159 -6.18 32.54 36.53
N ASP A 160 -5.82 31.66 37.46
CA ASP A 160 -4.58 31.70 38.22
C ASP A 160 -3.96 30.31 38.51
N ASP A 161 -4.49 29.23 37.88
CA ASP A 161 -4.10 27.84 38.12
C ASP A 161 -4.37 27.34 39.56
N VAL A 162 -5.21 28.05 40.33
CA VAL A 162 -5.61 27.68 41.68
C VAL A 162 -7.11 27.59 41.77
N ILE A 163 -7.64 26.47 42.21
CA ILE A 163 -9.07 26.28 42.43
C ILE A 163 -9.38 26.61 43.89
N ASN A 164 -10.03 27.76 44.14
CA ASN A 164 -10.42 28.19 45.47
C ASN A 164 -11.74 27.55 45.91
N ASN A 165 -12.18 27.87 47.17
CA ASN A 165 -13.37 27.29 47.79
C ASN A 165 -14.69 27.63 47.07
N THR A 166 -14.73 28.71 46.31
CA THR A 166 -15.91 29.08 45.50
C THR A 166 -15.88 28.36 44.16
N GLU A 167 -14.73 28.32 43.50
CA GLU A 167 -14.57 27.71 42.17
C GLU A 167 -14.74 26.20 42.19
N LYS A 168 -14.33 25.52 43.28
CA LYS A 168 -14.57 24.06 43.37
C LYS A 168 -16.04 23.64 43.38
N THR A 169 -16.95 24.59 43.56
CA THR A 169 -18.41 24.36 43.54
C THR A 169 -19.02 24.70 42.19
N GLN A 170 -18.22 25.07 41.19
CA GLN A 170 -18.65 25.42 39.84
C GLN A 170 -18.06 24.47 38.81
N ASP A 171 -18.68 24.44 37.65
CA ASP A 171 -18.12 23.72 36.51
C ASP A 171 -16.78 24.36 36.10
N LEU A 172 -15.77 23.53 35.88
CA LEU A 172 -14.44 23.95 35.48
C LEU A 172 -14.26 23.82 33.97
N THR A 173 -13.98 24.94 33.32
CA THR A 173 -13.63 24.93 31.90
C THR A 173 -12.12 24.72 31.72
N LEU A 174 -11.75 23.73 30.95
CA LEU A 174 -10.37 23.47 30.51
C LEU A 174 -10.28 23.77 29.01
N SER A 175 -9.29 24.55 28.63
CA SER A 175 -9.06 24.95 27.24
C SER A 175 -7.58 24.95 26.87
N GLY A 176 -7.31 25.09 25.58
CA GLY A 176 -5.96 25.21 25.08
C GLY A 176 -5.90 25.21 23.56
N THR A 177 -4.72 25.04 23.04
CA THR A 177 -4.51 24.95 21.58
C THR A 177 -3.90 23.61 21.18
N ALA A 178 -4.21 23.20 19.97
CA ALA A 178 -3.62 22.05 19.32
C ALA A 178 -3.11 22.48 17.94
N SER A 179 -1.86 22.19 17.62
CA SER A 179 -1.27 22.48 16.32
C SER A 179 -0.89 21.19 15.60
N GLY A 180 -0.96 21.21 14.27
CA GLY A 180 -0.68 19.99 13.46
C GLY A 180 -1.82 18.96 13.48
N LEU A 181 -3.02 19.35 13.95
CA LEU A 181 -4.23 18.53 13.92
C LEU A 181 -5.31 19.17 13.06
N ALA A 182 -6.13 18.34 12.43
CA ALA A 182 -7.32 18.81 11.71
C ALA A 182 -8.45 19.19 12.70
N ALA A 183 -9.34 20.07 12.27
CA ALA A 183 -10.59 20.33 13.00
C ALA A 183 -11.38 19.01 13.17
N GLY A 184 -11.99 18.85 14.36
CA GLY A 184 -12.66 17.62 14.74
C GLY A 184 -11.76 16.56 15.38
N ALA A 185 -10.42 16.74 15.37
CA ALA A 185 -9.51 15.86 16.11
C ALA A 185 -9.85 15.87 17.62
N VAL A 186 -9.75 14.71 18.26
CA VAL A 186 -10.11 14.54 19.67
C VAL A 186 -8.89 14.74 20.57
N VAL A 187 -9.00 15.69 21.49
CA VAL A 187 -8.08 15.87 22.60
C VAL A 187 -8.66 15.19 23.84
N THR A 188 -7.89 14.35 24.51
CA THR A 188 -8.26 13.74 25.79
C THR A 188 -7.54 14.43 26.91
N VAL A 189 -8.30 15.00 27.84
CA VAL A 189 -7.79 15.64 29.04
C VAL A 189 -8.01 14.69 30.23
N MET A 190 -6.94 14.39 30.97
CA MET A 190 -7.03 13.58 32.18
C MET A 190 -6.97 14.47 33.42
N LEU A 191 -8.00 14.43 34.28
CA LEU A 191 -8.03 15.08 35.55
C LEU A 191 -8.40 14.06 36.64
N ASN A 192 -7.54 13.91 37.64
CA ASN A 192 -7.75 12.97 38.76
C ASN A 192 -8.16 11.55 38.32
N GLY A 193 -7.52 11.02 37.27
CA GLY A 193 -7.78 9.66 36.72
C GLY A 193 -9.04 9.54 35.86
N LYS A 194 -9.81 10.62 35.67
CA LYS A 194 -11.00 10.65 34.79
C LYS A 194 -10.68 11.36 33.48
N ALA A 195 -11.18 10.81 32.37
CA ALA A 195 -10.97 11.32 31.04
C ALA A 195 -12.12 12.23 30.60
N TYR A 196 -11.79 13.38 30.01
CA TYR A 196 -12.70 14.34 29.37
C TYR A 196 -12.25 14.54 27.95
N SER A 197 -13.19 14.58 27.01
CA SER A 197 -12.93 14.74 25.59
C SER A 197 -13.27 16.14 25.12
N ALA A 198 -12.41 16.71 24.28
CA ALA A 198 -12.65 17.94 23.56
C ALA A 198 -12.39 17.71 22.06
N GLN A 199 -13.05 18.48 21.19
CA GLN A 199 -12.71 18.53 19.79
C GLN A 199 -11.95 19.79 19.45
N VAL A 200 -10.96 19.67 18.56
CA VAL A 200 -10.23 20.81 18.03
C VAL A 200 -11.12 21.54 17.03
N ASP A 201 -11.24 22.84 17.16
CA ASP A 201 -11.98 23.70 16.22
C ASP A 201 -11.14 24.07 14.97
N ASP A 202 -11.72 24.84 14.05
CA ASP A 202 -11.05 25.31 12.83
C ASP A 202 -9.85 26.24 13.08
N ASN A 203 -9.72 26.79 14.31
CA ASN A 203 -8.63 27.66 14.72
C ASN A 203 -7.55 26.94 15.55
N GLY A 204 -7.67 25.61 15.69
CA GLY A 204 -6.75 24.81 16.48
C GLY A 204 -6.98 24.95 17.99
N LYS A 205 -8.16 25.41 18.45
CA LYS A 205 -8.50 25.50 19.87
C LYS A 205 -9.34 24.30 20.29
N TRP A 206 -9.21 23.92 21.55
CA TRP A 206 -10.03 22.90 22.18
C TRP A 206 -10.54 23.39 23.52
N THR A 207 -11.73 22.95 23.92
CA THR A 207 -12.33 23.24 25.24
C THR A 207 -13.16 22.05 25.69
N THR A 208 -13.12 21.80 27.00
CA THR A 208 -13.98 20.81 27.68
C THR A 208 -14.41 21.34 29.04
N THR A 209 -15.46 20.76 29.60
CA THR A 209 -15.98 21.16 30.93
C THR A 209 -15.91 19.96 31.85
N VAL A 210 -15.37 20.19 33.04
CA VAL A 210 -15.41 19.28 34.19
C VAL A 210 -16.56 19.71 35.09
N PRO A 211 -17.56 18.85 35.34
CA PRO A 211 -18.69 19.21 36.20
C PRO A 211 -18.25 19.52 37.62
N ALA A 212 -18.93 20.47 38.28
CA ALA A 212 -18.64 20.87 39.68
C ALA A 212 -18.58 19.68 40.65
N SER A 213 -19.42 18.67 40.44
CA SER A 213 -19.45 17.43 41.24
C SER A 213 -18.14 16.64 41.21
N GLU A 214 -17.26 16.93 40.26
CA GLU A 214 -15.99 16.21 40.02
C GLU A 214 -14.77 17.07 40.32
N VAL A 215 -14.94 18.39 40.41
CA VAL A 215 -13.83 19.33 40.70
C VAL A 215 -13.34 19.21 42.15
N GLY A 216 -14.19 18.83 43.09
CA GLY A 216 -13.91 18.77 44.51
C GLY A 216 -13.54 17.40 45.09
N GLN A 217 -13.26 16.39 44.27
CA GLN A 217 -12.99 15.03 44.74
C GLN A 217 -11.49 14.72 44.79
#